data_50e477f724306969bb263a9e670d39e1
#
_entry.id   50e477f724306969bb263a9e670d39e1
#
_cell.length_a   1.000
_cell.length_b   1.000
_cell.length_c   1.000
_cell.angle_alpha   90.00
_cell.angle_beta   90.00
_cell.angle_gamma   90.00
#
_symmetry.space_group_name_H-M   'P 1'
#
loop_
_entity.id
_entity.type
_entity.pdbx_description
1 polymer ?
#
loop_
_entity_poly.entity_id
_entity_poly.type
_entity_poly.pdbx_seq_one_letter_code
_entity_poly.pdbx_strand_id
1 'polypeptide(L)'
;MSDKNLLKESTGRNRLWLVAALLITAAAGTLLTWWVATRADREMREGLLQQTRIVARALSLERVRTLSGTEADLDAPDYLRLKEQLAAVKKANAKCRFVYLMGRRPDGRVFFFADNEPVESENESPAGQIYEEISPDYLRAFDERAAVTAGPVA
;
A
#
# COMPACT_ATOMS: atom_id res chain seq x y z
N MET A 1 -38.34 11.41 -60.01
CA MET A 1 -38.71 10.99 -58.61
C MET A 1 -37.64 10.10 -57.96
N SER A 2 -36.47 10.00 -58.59
CA SER A 2 -35.39 9.06 -58.16
C SER A 2 -34.31 9.66 -57.27
N ASP A 3 -34.03 10.99 -57.32
CA ASP A 3 -32.90 11.61 -56.63
C ASP A 3 -33.02 11.78 -55.11
N LYS A 4 -34.26 11.88 -54.59
CA LYS A 4 -34.51 12.08 -53.15
C LYS A 4 -34.19 10.82 -52.32
N ASN A 5 -34.26 9.62 -52.90
CA ASN A 5 -33.99 8.38 -52.21
C ASN A 5 -32.45 8.14 -52.03
N LEU A 6 -31.65 8.54 -53.04
CA LEU A 6 -30.21 8.39 -52.99
C LEU A 6 -29.56 9.30 -51.94
N LEU A 7 -30.07 10.51 -51.75
CA LEU A 7 -29.58 11.46 -50.72
C LEU A 7 -29.96 10.98 -49.28
N LYS A 8 -31.10 10.30 -49.11
CA LYS A 8 -31.56 9.82 -47.82
C LYS A 8 -30.74 8.61 -47.34
N GLU A 9 -30.37 7.70 -48.25
CA GLU A 9 -29.51 6.55 -47.94
C GLU A 9 -28.08 6.93 -47.60
N SER A 10 -27.50 7.94 -48.27
CA SER A 10 -26.14 8.44 -47.97
C SER A 10 -26.05 9.09 -46.60
N THR A 11 -27.09 9.80 -46.16
CA THR A 11 -27.14 10.47 -44.87
C THR A 11 -27.25 9.48 -43.72
N GLY A 12 -28.02 8.38 -43.89
CA GLY A 12 -28.13 7.32 -42.91
C GLY A 12 -26.81 6.55 -42.69
N ARG A 13 -26.13 6.24 -43.78
CA ARG A 13 -24.83 5.53 -43.76
C ARG A 13 -23.73 6.36 -43.12
N ASN A 14 -23.66 7.65 -43.39
CA ASN A 14 -22.71 8.54 -42.77
C ASN A 14 -22.93 8.71 -41.26
N ARG A 15 -24.20 8.77 -40.81
CA ARG A 15 -24.52 8.79 -39.37
C ARG A 15 -24.07 7.52 -38.64
N LEU A 16 -24.25 6.34 -39.27
CA LEU A 16 -23.79 5.07 -38.72
C LEU A 16 -22.25 5.04 -38.57
N TRP A 17 -21.53 5.53 -39.55
CA TRP A 17 -20.06 5.63 -39.49
C TRP A 17 -19.59 6.60 -38.40
N LEU A 18 -20.27 7.73 -38.20
CA LEU A 18 -19.95 8.69 -37.15
C LEU A 18 -20.20 8.08 -35.75
N VAL A 19 -21.30 7.36 -35.57
CA VAL A 19 -21.60 6.67 -34.30
C VAL A 19 -20.58 5.57 -34.04
N ALA A 20 -20.24 4.77 -35.04
CA ALA A 20 -19.22 3.73 -34.91
C ALA A 20 -17.85 4.33 -34.54
N ALA A 21 -17.44 5.41 -35.22
CA ALA A 21 -16.20 6.10 -34.89
C ALA A 21 -16.18 6.65 -33.44
N LEU A 22 -17.31 7.24 -33.00
CA LEU A 22 -17.44 7.73 -31.61
C LEU A 22 -17.31 6.59 -30.59
N LEU A 23 -17.98 5.45 -30.83
CA LEU A 23 -17.93 4.28 -29.95
C LEU A 23 -16.51 3.68 -29.91
N ILE A 24 -15.83 3.60 -31.04
CA ILE A 24 -14.44 3.11 -31.10
C ILE A 24 -13.52 4.04 -30.32
N THR A 25 -13.68 5.36 -30.49
CA THR A 25 -12.86 6.34 -29.76
C THR A 25 -13.11 6.27 -28.25
N ALA A 26 -14.38 6.14 -27.83
CA ALA A 26 -14.73 5.99 -26.43
C ALA A 26 -14.18 4.70 -25.84
N ALA A 27 -14.31 3.58 -26.57
CA ALA A 27 -13.75 2.29 -26.14
C ALA A 27 -12.21 2.33 -26.04
N ALA A 28 -11.54 2.93 -27.02
CA ALA A 28 -10.09 3.10 -26.99
C ALA A 28 -9.64 4.00 -25.83
N GLY A 29 -10.36 5.08 -25.56
CA GLY A 29 -10.09 5.97 -24.43
C GLY A 29 -10.25 5.27 -23.08
N THR A 30 -11.32 4.50 -22.89
CA THR A 30 -11.54 3.75 -21.65
C THR A 30 -10.48 2.66 -21.44
N LEU A 31 -10.13 1.92 -22.49
CA LEU A 31 -9.08 0.90 -22.42
C LEU A 31 -7.70 1.51 -22.09
N LEU A 32 -7.37 2.63 -22.72
CA LEU A 32 -6.12 3.33 -22.44
C LEU A 32 -6.07 3.85 -21.01
N THR A 33 -7.14 4.46 -20.53
CA THR A 33 -7.23 4.95 -19.15
C THR A 33 -7.09 3.81 -18.15
N TRP A 34 -7.78 2.71 -18.38
CA TRP A 34 -7.69 1.52 -17.54
C TRP A 34 -6.27 0.94 -17.53
N TRP A 35 -5.63 0.85 -18.70
CA TRP A 35 -4.26 0.34 -18.82
C TRP A 35 -3.25 1.24 -18.09
N VAL A 36 -3.35 2.56 -18.25
CA VAL A 36 -2.48 3.52 -17.56
C VAL A 36 -2.68 3.45 -16.04
N ALA A 37 -3.94 3.41 -15.58
CA ALA A 37 -4.25 3.31 -14.16
C ALA A 37 -3.70 2.04 -13.52
N THR A 38 -3.89 0.88 -14.17
CA THR A 38 -3.37 -0.40 -13.67
C THR A 38 -1.85 -0.47 -13.66
N ARG A 39 -1.21 0.15 -14.66
CA ARG A 39 0.24 0.23 -14.72
C ARG A 39 0.80 1.12 -13.61
N ALA A 40 0.23 2.30 -13.40
CA ALA A 40 0.62 3.21 -12.33
C ALA A 40 0.46 2.59 -10.93
N ASP A 41 -0.63 1.85 -10.71
CA ASP A 41 -0.85 1.13 -9.46
C ASP A 41 0.23 0.05 -9.21
N ARG A 42 0.60 -0.72 -10.24
CA ARG A 42 1.67 -1.72 -10.12
C ARG A 42 3.03 -1.09 -9.80
N GLU A 43 3.41 -0.05 -10.53
CA GLU A 43 4.68 0.66 -10.31
C GLU A 43 4.75 1.27 -8.89
N MET A 44 3.63 1.80 -8.39
CA MET A 44 3.53 2.31 -7.02
C MET A 44 3.70 1.20 -5.98
N ARG A 45 3.03 0.05 -6.16
CA ARG A 45 3.15 -1.11 -5.25
C ARG A 45 4.56 -1.69 -5.23
N GLU A 46 5.19 -1.84 -6.39
CA GLU A 46 6.57 -2.32 -6.49
C GLU A 46 7.55 -1.36 -5.79
N GLY A 47 7.37 -0.05 -5.96
CA GLY A 47 8.15 0.97 -5.26
C GLY A 47 8.02 0.88 -3.74
N LEU A 48 6.80 0.71 -3.22
CA LEU A 48 6.56 0.52 -1.78
C LEU A 48 7.22 -0.75 -1.25
N LEU A 49 7.12 -1.87 -1.96
CA LEU A 49 7.75 -3.13 -1.57
C LEU A 49 9.27 -3.01 -1.53
N GLN A 50 9.86 -2.32 -2.50
CA GLN A 50 11.31 -2.10 -2.54
C GLN A 50 11.78 -1.25 -1.36
N GLN A 51 11.07 -0.16 -1.04
CA GLN A 51 11.36 0.69 0.11
C GLN A 51 11.26 -0.10 1.43
N THR A 52 10.19 -0.88 1.61
CA THR A 52 10.01 -1.72 2.81
C THR A 52 11.16 -2.72 2.99
N ARG A 53 11.64 -3.34 1.90
CA ARG A 53 12.78 -4.25 1.95
C ARG A 53 14.09 -3.57 2.36
N ILE A 54 14.33 -2.34 1.87
CA ILE A 54 15.51 -1.55 2.26
C ILE A 54 15.46 -1.24 3.75
N VAL A 55 14.32 -0.77 4.24
CA VAL A 55 14.11 -0.46 5.66
C VAL A 55 14.30 -1.71 6.53
N ALA A 56 13.68 -2.82 6.17
CA ALA A 56 13.80 -4.08 6.91
C ALA A 56 15.24 -4.58 7.01
N ARG A 57 16.06 -4.34 5.97
CA ARG A 57 17.49 -4.69 5.99
C ARG A 57 18.36 -3.70 6.81
N ALA A 58 17.91 -2.47 6.96
CA ALA A 58 18.62 -1.45 7.74
C ALA A 58 18.38 -1.62 9.25
N LEU A 59 17.31 -2.31 9.65
CA LEU A 59 17.04 -2.58 11.06
C LEU A 59 17.99 -3.65 11.61
N SER A 60 18.52 -3.40 12.80
CA SER A 60 19.38 -4.37 13.47
C SER A 60 18.56 -5.51 14.06
N LEU A 61 18.59 -6.69 13.41
CA LEU A 61 17.93 -7.88 13.91
C LEU A 61 18.44 -8.31 15.30
N GLU A 62 19.69 -8.04 15.61
CA GLU A 62 20.27 -8.36 16.92
C GLU A 62 19.55 -7.57 18.02
N ARG A 63 19.31 -6.28 17.82
CA ARG A 63 18.57 -5.45 18.79
C ARG A 63 17.11 -5.91 18.95
N VAL A 64 16.46 -6.27 17.84
CA VAL A 64 15.09 -6.80 17.90
C VAL A 64 15.02 -8.09 18.72
N ARG A 65 16.06 -8.94 18.64
CA ARG A 65 16.13 -10.19 19.41
C ARG A 65 16.35 -10.00 20.90
N THR A 66 16.90 -8.87 21.35
CA THR A 66 17.06 -8.56 22.77
C THR A 66 15.77 -8.07 23.41
N LEU A 67 14.80 -7.64 22.61
CA LEU A 67 13.51 -7.13 23.06
C LEU A 67 12.50 -8.27 23.27
N SER A 68 11.71 -8.14 24.33
CA SER A 68 10.64 -9.08 24.66
C SER A 68 9.34 -8.87 23.90
N GLY A 69 9.13 -7.69 23.32
CA GLY A 69 7.88 -7.25 22.72
C GLY A 69 6.78 -7.05 23.77
N THR A 70 7.15 -6.59 24.95
CA THR A 70 6.24 -6.27 26.06
C THR A 70 6.55 -4.88 26.62
N GLU A 71 5.70 -4.39 27.51
CA GLU A 71 5.91 -3.10 28.21
C GLU A 71 7.26 -3.03 28.95
N ALA A 72 7.86 -4.17 29.30
CA ALA A 72 9.17 -4.20 29.95
C ALA A 72 10.31 -3.62 29.06
N ASP A 73 10.06 -3.50 27.76
CA ASP A 73 11.06 -2.94 26.84
C ASP A 73 11.06 -1.42 26.76
N LEU A 74 10.04 -0.73 27.29
CA LEU A 74 9.82 0.71 27.07
C LEU A 74 11.02 1.58 27.44
N ASP A 75 11.73 1.21 28.54
CA ASP A 75 12.92 1.93 29.00
C ASP A 75 14.23 1.31 28.47
N ALA A 76 14.15 0.26 27.66
CA ALA A 76 15.34 -0.43 27.15
C ALA A 76 16.09 0.45 26.12
N PRO A 77 17.43 0.61 26.23
CA PRO A 77 18.19 1.41 25.28
C PRO A 77 18.04 0.93 23.83
N ASP A 78 17.89 -0.38 23.59
CA ASP A 78 17.69 -0.95 22.28
C ASP A 78 16.32 -0.62 21.70
N TYR A 79 15.28 -0.53 22.53
CA TYR A 79 13.94 -0.08 22.14
C TYR A 79 13.96 1.40 21.70
N LEU A 80 14.54 2.27 22.50
CA LEU A 80 14.64 3.70 22.18
C LEU A 80 15.42 3.94 20.88
N ARG A 81 16.53 3.23 20.69
CA ARG A 81 17.29 3.29 19.43
C ARG A 81 16.51 2.77 18.23
N LEU A 82 15.67 1.74 18.43
CA LEU A 82 14.81 1.23 17.38
C LEU A 82 13.77 2.26 16.98
N LYS A 83 13.13 2.95 17.93
CA LYS A 83 12.20 4.07 17.68
C LYS A 83 12.87 5.20 16.89
N GLU A 84 14.09 5.59 17.27
CA GLU A 84 14.86 6.59 16.53
C GLU A 84 15.13 6.17 15.08
N GLN A 85 15.47 4.91 14.84
CA GLN A 85 15.66 4.37 13.50
C GLN A 85 14.37 4.42 12.68
N LEU A 86 13.22 4.01 13.26
CA LEU A 86 11.93 4.08 12.59
C LEU A 86 11.52 5.54 12.29
N ALA A 87 11.75 6.46 13.21
CA ALA A 87 11.50 7.88 13.01
C ALA A 87 12.39 8.46 11.88
N ALA A 88 13.65 8.06 11.79
CA ALA A 88 14.55 8.46 10.71
C ALA A 88 14.05 7.94 9.34
N VAL A 89 13.56 6.71 9.28
CA VAL A 89 12.93 6.13 8.07
C VAL A 89 11.71 6.93 7.64
N LYS A 90 10.80 7.24 8.58
CA LYS A 90 9.62 8.08 8.30
C LYS A 90 10.04 9.45 7.75
N LYS A 91 11.02 10.09 8.39
CA LYS A 91 11.52 11.41 7.98
C LYS A 91 12.12 11.41 6.56
N ALA A 92 12.80 10.32 6.19
CA ALA A 92 13.38 10.15 4.86
C ALA A 92 12.32 9.93 3.76
N ASN A 93 11.09 9.54 4.13
CA ASN A 93 10.01 9.25 3.20
C ASN A 93 8.76 10.07 3.53
N ALA A 94 8.61 11.22 2.89
CA ALA A 94 7.48 12.15 3.11
C ALA A 94 6.10 11.55 2.79
N LYS A 95 6.03 10.47 2.02
CA LYS A 95 4.77 9.76 1.70
C LYS A 95 4.39 8.72 2.75
N CYS A 96 5.32 8.37 3.64
CA CYS A 96 5.08 7.40 4.70
C CYS A 96 4.47 8.10 5.92
N ARG A 97 3.26 7.72 6.29
CA ARG A 97 2.57 8.29 7.45
C ARG A 97 3.05 7.65 8.75
N PHE A 98 3.16 6.34 8.77
CA PHE A 98 3.58 5.55 9.92
C PHE A 98 4.54 4.43 9.51
N VAL A 99 5.45 4.09 10.41
CA VAL A 99 6.35 2.95 10.28
C VAL A 99 6.30 2.15 11.57
N TYR A 100 5.91 0.89 11.48
CA TYR A 100 5.79 0.00 12.62
C TYR A 100 6.70 -1.20 12.46
N LEU A 101 7.25 -1.67 13.57
CA LEU A 101 7.77 -3.02 13.70
C LEU A 101 6.76 -3.84 14.48
N MET A 102 6.27 -4.92 13.89
CA MET A 102 5.23 -5.75 14.46
C MET A 102 5.73 -7.18 14.64
N GLY A 103 5.18 -7.86 15.63
CA GLY A 103 5.43 -9.27 15.90
C GLY A 103 4.13 -10.06 15.99
N ARG A 104 4.24 -11.38 15.89
CA ARG A 104 3.11 -12.30 16.08
C ARG A 104 3.40 -13.24 17.24
N ARG A 105 2.49 -13.31 18.19
CA ARG A 105 2.57 -14.23 19.34
C ARG A 105 2.20 -15.65 18.94
N PRO A 106 2.58 -16.66 19.74
CA PRO A 106 2.21 -18.05 19.48
C PRO A 106 0.69 -18.30 19.43
N ASP A 107 -0.09 -17.47 20.12
CA ASP A 107 -1.55 -17.50 20.11
C ASP A 107 -2.18 -16.85 18.84
N GLY A 108 -1.32 -16.36 17.92
CA GLY A 108 -1.72 -15.75 16.65
C GLY A 108 -1.96 -14.26 16.72
N ARG A 109 -2.02 -13.63 17.90
CA ARG A 109 -2.22 -12.18 18.04
C ARG A 109 -1.01 -11.41 17.54
N VAL A 110 -1.27 -10.32 16.83
CA VAL A 110 -0.23 -9.41 16.35
C VAL A 110 -0.10 -8.24 17.32
N PHE A 111 1.13 -7.80 17.55
CA PHE A 111 1.45 -6.75 18.50
C PHE A 111 2.52 -5.82 17.95
N PHE A 112 2.61 -4.60 18.49
CA PHE A 112 3.64 -3.64 18.16
C PHE A 112 4.92 -3.93 18.97
N PHE A 113 6.05 -4.07 18.29
CA PHE A 113 7.36 -4.02 18.92
C PHE A 113 7.81 -2.59 19.15
N ALA A 114 7.66 -1.75 18.13
CA ALA A 114 7.95 -0.32 18.17
C ALA A 114 7.28 0.38 16.98
N ASP A 115 7.07 1.67 17.13
CA ASP A 115 6.63 2.58 16.09
C ASP A 115 7.59 3.78 15.93
N ASN A 116 7.28 4.66 14.99
CA ASN A 116 8.05 5.87 14.74
C ASN A 116 7.61 7.09 15.57
N GLU A 117 6.54 6.98 16.35
CA GLU A 117 6.03 8.12 17.11
C GLU A 117 6.85 8.35 18.38
N PRO A 118 6.95 9.59 18.89
CA PRO A 118 7.63 9.87 20.14
C PRO A 118 7.01 9.09 21.32
N VAL A 119 7.84 8.76 22.28
CA VAL A 119 7.38 8.11 23.52
C VAL A 119 6.34 9.00 24.21
N GLU A 120 5.27 8.38 24.72
CA GLU A 120 4.13 9.05 25.38
C GLU A 120 3.34 10.03 24.47
N SER A 121 3.49 9.94 23.15
CA SER A 121 2.65 10.73 22.24
C SER A 121 1.26 10.09 22.08
N GLU A 122 0.27 10.91 21.75
CA GLU A 122 -1.14 10.47 21.56
C GLU A 122 -1.27 9.38 20.46
N ASN A 123 -0.38 9.38 19.50
CA ASN A 123 -0.40 8.44 18.38
C ASN A 123 0.58 7.27 18.54
N GLU A 124 1.22 7.15 19.70
CA GLU A 124 2.16 6.06 19.97
C GLU A 124 1.45 4.71 20.05
N SER A 125 2.07 3.70 19.45
CA SER A 125 1.73 2.29 19.62
C SER A 125 2.86 1.62 20.40
N PRO A 126 2.79 1.58 21.74
CA PRO A 126 3.87 1.14 22.60
C PRO A 126 4.14 -0.38 22.44
N ALA A 127 5.32 -0.81 22.90
CA ALA A 127 5.71 -2.21 22.88
C ALA A 127 4.70 -3.09 23.63
N GLY A 128 4.28 -4.17 22.98
CA GLY A 128 3.33 -5.14 23.56
C GLY A 128 1.85 -4.83 23.33
N GLN A 129 1.50 -3.64 22.85
CA GLN A 129 0.12 -3.31 22.47
C GLN A 129 -0.36 -4.24 21.35
N ILE A 130 -1.53 -4.84 21.55
CA ILE A 130 -2.16 -5.72 20.56
C ILE A 130 -2.77 -4.87 19.43
N TYR A 131 -2.54 -5.28 18.21
CA TYR A 131 -3.19 -4.72 17.04
C TYR A 131 -4.48 -5.49 16.76
N GLU A 132 -5.64 -4.90 17.07
CA GLU A 132 -6.93 -5.58 17.00
C GLU A 132 -7.54 -5.56 15.59
N GLU A 133 -7.24 -4.54 14.79
CA GLU A 133 -7.82 -4.34 13.46
C GLU A 133 -6.99 -4.98 12.34
N ILE A 134 -6.51 -6.20 12.58
CA ILE A 134 -5.64 -6.85 11.60
C ILE A 134 -6.42 -7.34 10.38
N SER A 135 -6.00 -6.88 9.18
CA SER A 135 -6.56 -7.39 7.94
C SER A 135 -5.92 -8.74 7.54
N PRO A 136 -6.62 -9.56 6.73
CA PRO A 136 -6.07 -10.80 6.20
C PRO A 136 -4.74 -10.62 5.44
N ASP A 137 -4.55 -9.47 4.77
CA ASP A 137 -3.33 -9.18 4.04
C ASP A 137 -2.12 -9.02 4.98
N TYR A 138 -2.31 -8.45 6.18
CA TYR A 138 -1.24 -8.41 7.19
C TYR A 138 -0.86 -9.80 7.67
N LEU A 139 -1.85 -10.67 7.91
CA LEU A 139 -1.59 -12.05 8.32
C LEU A 139 -0.79 -12.81 7.25
N ARG A 140 -1.08 -12.59 5.98
CA ARG A 140 -0.32 -13.18 4.87
C ARG A 140 1.17 -12.83 4.92
N ALA A 141 1.53 -11.60 5.32
CA ALA A 141 2.94 -11.22 5.45
C ALA A 141 3.69 -12.10 6.46
N PHE A 142 3.04 -12.48 7.57
CA PHE A 142 3.61 -13.38 8.56
C PHE A 142 3.63 -14.85 8.08
N ASP A 143 2.56 -15.30 7.44
CA ASP A 143 2.41 -16.69 6.98
C ASP A 143 3.36 -17.02 5.83
N GLU A 144 3.43 -16.14 4.83
CA GLU A 144 4.27 -16.29 3.65
C GLU A 144 5.74 -15.85 3.89
N ARG A 145 6.01 -15.15 4.99
CA ARG A 145 7.32 -14.52 5.29
C ARG A 145 7.82 -13.66 4.13
N ALA A 146 6.90 -13.00 3.49
CA ALA A 146 7.11 -12.20 2.28
C ALA A 146 6.58 -10.78 2.47
N ALA A 147 7.14 -9.84 1.70
CA ALA A 147 6.60 -8.50 1.65
C ALA A 147 5.29 -8.50 0.84
N VAL A 148 4.22 -7.97 1.42
CA VAL A 148 2.90 -7.82 0.80
C VAL A 148 2.49 -6.35 0.76
N THR A 149 1.68 -5.99 -0.24
CA THR A 149 0.98 -4.70 -0.27
C THR A 149 -0.50 -4.96 -0.11
N ALA A 150 -1.11 -4.30 0.86
CA ALA A 150 -2.56 -4.24 0.97
C ALA A 150 -3.10 -3.05 0.16
N GLY A 151 -4.30 -3.20 -0.39
CA GLY A 151 -5.00 -2.10 -1.07
C GLY A 151 -5.50 -1.06 -0.07
N PRO A 152 -6.02 0.10 -0.56
CA PRO A 152 -6.69 1.01 0.33
C PRO A 152 -7.83 0.29 1.04
N VAL A 153 -7.81 0.35 2.37
CA VAL A 153 -8.91 -0.14 3.20
C VAL A 153 -9.98 0.94 3.12
N ALA A 154 -11.18 0.56 2.68
CA ALA A 154 -12.33 1.47 2.55
C ALA A 154 -12.91 1.79 3.93
#